data_4ad1bc622a02977a72e2793279761580
#
_entry.id   4ad1bc622a02977a72e2793279761580
#
_cell.length_a   1.000
_cell.length_b   1.000
_cell.length_c   1.000
_cell.angle_alpha   90.00
_cell.angle_beta   90.00
_cell.angle_gamma   90.00
#
_symmetry.space_group_name_H-M   'P 1'
#
loop_
_entity.id
_entity.type
_entity.pdbx_description
1 polymer ?
#
loop_
_entity_poly.entity_id
_entity_poly.type
_entity_poly.pdbx_seq_one_letter_code
_entity_poly.pdbx_strand_id
1 'polypeptide(L)'
;MMILKDRCSITRMEKGGKSPTGAITMTTKVVAENLPCYIEDDDGVVIVPQEGQTIVSYHTMFVEIGTDIKENDKITDLVTGQKFKVISCNNYRILPHLEIKLQGGTV
;
A
#
# COMPACT_ATOMS: atom_id res chain seq x y z
N MET A 1 15.43 12.56 13.19
CA MET A 1 15.45 11.13 12.86
C MET A 1 14.03 10.59 12.86
N MET A 2 13.60 9.99 11.78
CA MET A 2 12.27 9.40 11.71
C MET A 2 12.28 8.02 12.35
N ILE A 3 11.32 7.76 13.23
CA ILE A 3 11.17 6.46 13.87
C ILE A 3 10.08 5.70 13.11
N LEU A 4 10.42 4.54 12.58
CA LEU A 4 9.47 3.65 11.91
C LEU A 4 8.75 2.80 12.97
N LYS A 5 7.78 3.40 13.63
CA LYS A 5 7.10 2.83 14.80
C LYS A 5 5.96 1.89 14.46
N ASP A 6 5.47 1.94 13.24
CA ASP A 6 4.37 1.10 12.80
C ASP A 6 4.89 -0.17 12.15
N ARG A 7 4.01 -1.13 11.94
CA ARG A 7 4.32 -2.38 11.26
C ARG A 7 3.27 -2.62 10.19
N CYS A 8 3.72 -3.08 9.05
CA CYS A 8 2.81 -3.40 7.95
C CYS A 8 3.21 -4.69 7.24
N SER A 9 2.28 -5.21 6.47
CA SER A 9 2.54 -6.27 5.51
C SER A 9 2.27 -5.74 4.10
N ILE A 10 3.01 -6.28 3.14
CA ILE A 10 2.87 -5.92 1.72
C ILE A 10 2.49 -7.18 0.97
N THR A 11 1.39 -7.11 0.22
CA THR A 11 0.97 -8.17 -0.68
C THR A 11 0.86 -7.65 -2.09
N ARG A 12 1.10 -8.52 -3.05
CA ARG A 12 1.12 -8.18 -4.47
C ARG A 12 0.35 -9.21 -5.26
N MET A 13 -0.46 -8.75 -6.20
CA MET A 13 -1.12 -9.64 -7.15
C MET A 13 -0.16 -9.95 -8.29
N GLU A 14 0.05 -11.23 -8.55
CA GLU A 14 0.87 -11.69 -9.65
C GLU A 14 0.06 -12.59 -10.58
N LYS A 15 0.43 -12.60 -11.85
CA LYS A 15 -0.14 -13.57 -12.78
C LYS A 15 0.32 -14.97 -12.38
N GLY A 16 -0.63 -15.83 -12.03
CA GLY A 16 -0.40 -17.25 -11.90
C GLY A 16 -0.33 -17.90 -13.28
N GLY A 17 -0.20 -19.22 -13.30
CA GLY A 17 -0.24 -19.98 -14.54
C GLY A 17 -1.61 -19.92 -15.21
N LYS A 18 -1.67 -20.35 -16.49
CA LYS A 18 -2.95 -20.51 -17.17
C LYS A 18 -3.70 -21.69 -16.57
N SER A 19 -5.00 -21.54 -16.35
CA SER A 19 -5.86 -22.65 -16.00
C SER A 19 -5.98 -23.62 -17.18
N PRO A 20 -6.49 -24.85 -16.97
CA PRO A 20 -6.73 -25.79 -18.07
C PRO A 20 -7.67 -25.24 -19.15
N THR A 21 -8.49 -24.24 -18.83
CA THR A 21 -9.38 -23.56 -19.78
C THR A 21 -8.72 -22.39 -20.49
N GLY A 22 -7.45 -22.11 -20.22
CA GLY A 22 -6.72 -21.01 -20.82
C GLY A 22 -6.90 -19.66 -20.12
N ALA A 23 -7.68 -19.58 -19.03
CA ALA A 23 -7.87 -18.36 -18.29
C ALA A 23 -6.60 -18.04 -17.45
N ILE A 24 -6.23 -16.76 -17.40
CA ILE A 24 -5.13 -16.31 -16.57
C ILE A 24 -5.64 -16.22 -15.14
N THR A 25 -4.96 -16.92 -14.20
CA THR A 25 -5.27 -16.83 -12.79
C THR A 25 -4.36 -15.81 -12.14
N MET A 26 -4.91 -15.04 -11.19
CA MET A 26 -4.14 -14.12 -10.36
C MET A 26 -3.91 -14.75 -8.99
N THR A 27 -2.68 -14.68 -8.51
CA THR A 27 -2.33 -15.16 -7.18
C THR A 27 -1.83 -14.00 -6.33
N THR A 28 -2.07 -14.07 -5.03
CA THR A 28 -1.55 -13.10 -4.08
C THR A 28 -0.22 -13.58 -3.55
N LYS A 29 0.80 -12.76 -3.67
CA LYS A 29 2.13 -13.02 -3.12
C LYS A 29 2.37 -12.12 -1.92
N VAL A 30 2.86 -12.69 -0.83
CA VAL A 30 3.34 -11.91 0.30
C VAL A 30 4.74 -11.41 -0.01
N VAL A 31 4.89 -10.10 -0.16
CA VAL A 31 6.18 -9.46 -0.46
C VAL A 31 6.96 -9.23 0.82
N ALA A 32 6.30 -8.78 1.86
CA ALA A 32 6.92 -8.53 3.16
C ALA A 32 5.90 -8.73 4.27
N GLU A 33 6.37 -9.25 5.41
CA GLU A 33 5.59 -9.38 6.62
C GLU A 33 6.29 -8.61 7.74
N ASN A 34 5.51 -7.99 8.61
CA ASN A 34 6.03 -7.29 9.79
C ASN A 34 7.14 -6.28 9.46
N LEU A 35 6.93 -5.51 8.39
CA LEU A 35 7.88 -4.51 7.92
C LEU A 35 7.79 -3.24 8.78
N PRO A 36 8.93 -2.72 9.27
CA PRO A 36 8.93 -1.42 9.93
C PRO A 36 8.51 -0.30 8.97
N CYS A 37 7.57 0.51 9.39
CA CYS A 37 7.08 1.64 8.60
C CYS A 37 6.54 2.75 9.50
N TYR A 38 6.26 3.89 8.90
CA TYR A 38 5.54 4.98 9.54
C TYR A 38 4.45 5.44 8.58
N ILE A 39 3.20 5.35 9.02
CA ILE A 39 2.05 5.76 8.23
C ILE A 39 1.48 7.03 8.85
N GLU A 40 1.39 8.07 8.05
CA GLU A 40 0.88 9.36 8.46
C GLU A 40 -0.34 9.70 7.61
N ASP A 41 -1.37 10.25 8.25
CA ASP A 41 -2.58 10.65 7.54
C ASP A 41 -2.33 11.98 6.82
N ASP A 42 -2.59 11.99 5.52
CA ASP A 42 -2.59 13.23 4.77
C ASP A 42 -3.90 13.99 5.05
N ASP A 43 -3.83 15.30 5.07
CA ASP A 43 -5.03 16.12 5.21
C ASP A 43 -5.93 15.94 3.98
N GLY A 44 -7.10 15.41 4.20
CA GLY A 44 -8.10 15.37 3.16
C GLY A 44 -8.74 14.00 2.97
N VAL A 45 -10.01 13.95 3.31
CA VAL A 45 -10.92 12.91 2.87
C VAL A 45 -11.60 13.43 1.61
N VAL A 46 -11.41 12.75 0.50
CA VAL A 46 -12.08 13.12 -0.74
C VAL A 46 -13.30 12.22 -0.90
N ILE A 47 -14.47 12.85 -0.97
CA ILE A 47 -15.70 12.14 -1.29
C ILE A 47 -15.86 12.17 -2.80
N VAL A 48 -15.77 10.99 -3.42
CA VAL A 48 -15.98 10.85 -4.85
C VAL A 48 -17.46 10.56 -5.09
N PRO A 49 -18.21 11.46 -5.75
CA PRO A 49 -19.61 11.20 -6.04
C PRO A 49 -19.73 10.14 -7.15
N GLN A 50 -19.97 8.94 -6.73
CA GLN A 50 -20.37 7.83 -7.60
C GLN A 50 -21.69 7.27 -7.08
N GLU A 51 -22.34 6.41 -7.86
CA GLU A 51 -23.46 5.65 -7.33
C GLU A 51 -23.00 4.93 -6.06
N GLY A 52 -23.52 5.37 -4.91
CA GLY A 52 -23.09 4.84 -3.62
C GLY A 52 -21.80 5.45 -3.10
N GLN A 53 -21.71 6.71 -2.96
CA GLN A 53 -20.61 7.51 -2.38
C GLN A 53 -19.39 6.75 -1.88
N THR A 54 -18.28 6.83 -2.61
CA THR A 54 -17.00 6.27 -2.18
C THR A 54 -16.22 7.36 -1.41
N ILE A 55 -15.86 7.05 -0.18
CA ILE A 55 -14.98 7.89 0.64
C ILE A 55 -13.55 7.40 0.41
N VAL A 56 -12.70 8.28 -0.08
CA VAL A 56 -11.29 7.97 -0.33
C VAL A 56 -10.44 8.82 0.59
N SER A 57 -9.53 8.18 1.30
CA SER A 57 -8.54 8.86 2.14
C SER A 57 -7.15 8.67 1.55
N TYR A 58 -6.28 9.65 1.76
CA TYR A 58 -4.89 9.58 1.31
C TYR A 58 -3.97 9.58 2.51
N HIS A 59 -2.88 8.82 2.40
CA HIS A 59 -1.90 8.64 3.46
C HIS A 59 -0.51 8.63 2.86
N THR A 60 0.48 8.93 3.68
CA THR A 60 1.88 8.81 3.29
C THR A 60 2.54 7.78 4.19
N MET A 61 3.25 6.84 3.60
CA MET A 61 4.01 5.83 4.33
C MET A 61 5.50 6.01 4.06
N PHE A 62 6.29 5.88 5.10
CA PHE A 62 7.75 5.90 5.01
C PHE A 62 8.27 4.51 5.35
N VAL A 63 9.16 3.99 4.51
CA VAL A 63 9.83 2.71 4.68
C VAL A 63 11.31 2.87 4.40
N GLU A 64 12.11 1.91 4.81
CA GLU A 64 13.54 1.92 4.55
C GLU A 64 13.84 1.85 3.05
N ILE A 65 14.92 2.50 2.63
CA ILE A 65 15.42 2.39 1.27
C ILE A 65 15.78 0.92 0.97
N GLY A 66 15.43 0.47 -0.21
CA GLY A 66 15.65 -0.92 -0.62
C GLY A 66 14.45 -1.83 -0.36
N THR A 67 13.40 -1.31 0.27
CA THR A 67 12.16 -2.08 0.44
C THR A 67 11.52 -2.35 -0.92
N ASP A 68 11.16 -3.62 -1.16
CA ASP A 68 10.45 -4.01 -2.38
C ASP A 68 8.99 -3.59 -2.27
N ILE A 69 8.64 -2.51 -2.95
CA ILE A 69 7.28 -1.96 -2.96
C ILE A 69 7.02 -1.34 -4.33
N LYS A 70 5.84 -1.58 -4.87
CA LYS A 70 5.45 -1.09 -6.20
C LYS A 70 4.03 -0.54 -6.18
N GLU A 71 3.71 0.23 -7.21
CA GLU A 71 2.33 0.69 -7.43
C GLU A 71 1.37 -0.50 -7.48
N ASN A 72 0.18 -0.29 -6.95
CA ASN A 72 -0.89 -1.28 -6.83
C ASN A 72 -0.66 -2.38 -5.80
N ASP A 73 0.45 -2.40 -5.09
CA ASP A 73 0.62 -3.27 -3.93
C ASP A 73 -0.41 -2.93 -2.86
N LYS A 74 -0.77 -3.93 -2.07
CA LYS A 74 -1.66 -3.74 -0.92
C LYS A 74 -0.85 -3.71 0.36
N ILE A 75 -1.15 -2.72 1.19
CA ILE A 75 -0.51 -2.54 2.49
C ILE A 75 -1.55 -2.81 3.56
N THR A 76 -1.21 -3.62 4.55
CA THR A 76 -2.03 -3.81 5.75
C THR A 76 -1.28 -3.27 6.95
N ASP A 77 -1.87 -2.30 7.64
CA ASP A 77 -1.35 -1.82 8.92
C ASP A 77 -1.63 -2.88 9.98
N LEU A 78 -0.57 -3.47 10.52
CA LEU A 78 -0.72 -4.55 11.49
C LEU A 78 -1.18 -4.07 12.86
N VAL A 79 -1.09 -2.78 13.14
CA VAL A 79 -1.56 -2.20 14.39
C VAL A 79 -3.06 -1.97 14.36
N THR A 80 -3.56 -1.37 13.30
CA THR A 80 -4.99 -1.01 13.18
C THR A 80 -5.81 -1.98 12.36
N GLY A 81 -5.16 -2.81 11.53
CA GLY A 81 -5.83 -3.69 10.57
C GLY A 81 -6.31 -2.97 9.31
N GLN A 82 -6.03 -1.69 9.18
CA GLN A 82 -6.45 -0.89 8.05
C GLN A 82 -5.70 -1.29 6.79
N LYS A 83 -6.38 -1.31 5.66
CA LYS A 83 -5.80 -1.69 4.37
C LYS A 83 -5.72 -0.51 3.43
N PHE A 84 -4.62 -0.46 2.68
CA PHE A 84 -4.34 0.61 1.73
C PHE A 84 -3.87 0.03 0.40
N LYS A 85 -3.97 0.85 -0.64
CA LYS A 85 -3.40 0.57 -1.96
C LYS A 85 -2.26 1.56 -2.22
N VAL A 86 -1.15 1.06 -2.74
CA VAL A 86 -0.03 1.92 -3.13
C VAL A 86 -0.37 2.64 -4.43
N ILE A 87 -0.38 3.98 -4.39
CA ILE A 87 -0.64 4.82 -5.55
C ILE A 87 0.65 5.15 -6.29
N SER A 88 1.68 5.54 -5.54
CA SER A 88 2.97 5.90 -6.11
C SER A 88 4.10 5.67 -5.11
N CYS A 89 5.29 5.45 -5.66
CA CYS A 89 6.52 5.29 -4.88
C CYS A 89 7.49 6.38 -5.30
N ASN A 90 7.89 7.23 -4.37
CA ASN A 90 8.81 8.32 -4.62
C ASN A 90 10.16 8.03 -3.96
N ASN A 91 11.21 8.01 -4.77
CA ASN A 91 12.59 7.86 -4.31
C ASN A 91 13.20 9.22 -3.98
N TYR A 92 12.60 9.96 -3.07
CA TYR A 92 13.24 11.18 -2.59
C TYR A 92 14.38 10.80 -1.65
N ARG A 93 15.59 11.08 -2.06
CA ARG A 93 16.79 10.81 -1.27
C ARG A 93 17.08 11.92 -0.26
N ILE A 94 16.07 12.55 0.28
CA ILE A 94 16.27 13.61 1.29
C ILE A 94 16.59 12.97 2.64
N LEU A 95 16.05 11.77 2.89
CA LEU A 95 16.28 10.97 4.09
C LEU A 95 16.49 9.52 3.66
N PRO A 96 17.04 8.65 4.51
CA PRO A 96 17.22 7.24 4.17
C PRO A 96 15.89 6.47 4.17
N HIS A 97 14.84 7.06 3.61
CA HIS A 97 13.51 6.48 3.57
C HIS A 97 12.86 6.68 2.20
N LEU A 98 12.04 5.75 1.80
CA LEU A 98 11.16 5.90 0.65
C LEU A 98 9.85 6.51 1.10
N GLU A 99 9.34 7.44 0.32
CA GLU A 99 8.03 8.03 0.53
C GLU A 99 7.02 7.35 -0.39
N ILE A 100 6.01 6.74 0.20
CA ILE A 100 4.99 5.96 -0.51
C ILE A 100 3.65 6.63 -0.32
N LYS A 101 2.95 6.92 -1.40
CA LYS A 101 1.58 7.43 -1.33
C LYS A 101 0.59 6.28 -1.32
N LEU A 102 -0.31 6.31 -0.33
CA LEU A 102 -1.32 5.29 -0.12
C LEU A 102 -2.72 5.86 -0.30
N GLN A 103 -3.61 5.01 -0.76
CA GLN A 103 -5.04 5.30 -0.83
C GLN A 103 -5.78 4.28 0.03
N GLY A 104 -6.47 4.76 1.05
CA GLY A 104 -7.44 3.99 1.80
C GLY A 104 -8.84 4.43 1.42
N GLY A 105 -9.83 3.64 1.79
CA GLY A 105 -11.21 4.02 1.57
C GLY A 105 -12.15 2.84 1.70
N THR A 106 -13.42 3.18 1.92
CA THR A 106 -14.51 2.21 1.87
C THR A 106 -15.16 2.29 0.50
N VAL A 107 -15.20 1.18 -0.11
CA VAL A 107 -15.96 1.02 -1.36
C VAL A 107 -17.35 0.52 -1.02
#